data_228b5c046d2fd92997b6c3aa7acb7856
#
_entry.id   228b5c046d2fd92997b6c3aa7acb7856
#
_cell.length_a   1.000
_cell.length_b   1.000
_cell.length_c   1.000
_cell.angle_alpha   90.00
_cell.angle_beta   90.00
_cell.angle_gamma   90.00
#
_symmetry.space_group_name_H-M   'P 1'
#
loop_
_entity.id
_entity.type
_entity.pdbx_description
1 polymer ?
#
loop_
_entity_poly.entity_id
_entity_poly.type
_entity_poly.pdbx_seq_one_letter_code
_entity_poly.pdbx_strand_id
1 'polypeptide(L)'
;MTGIIEQYYAPLLKKHGFVPEPDNDQYGPLGLCWKLSPEVGEGSYWTYGQRDLFDIKIHNFSFNKDFMLEFDLPECLSITRYDSISGEELSPYRRLSAGCIKPYVGGYKPYQVIVHKNIPVRSIGIEITPAYYEDYLKKQYPEEYRNPIEAFREIDQTTDFPEMYRLLSELQSYRGTGIAAKLYYESKVAEALSLVVEYQKKRSVSDHKLVSQDLERIQTVAAYLSDHYAGEVPIERLAQIACMGTTKLKSSFKKVYGCTITEYIQQRRMSQAEYL
;
A
#
# COMPACT_ATOMS: atom_id res chain seq x y z
N MET A 1 13.56 -22.00 -13.52
CA MET A 1 13.81 -20.64 -13.01
C MET A 1 13.15 -20.54 -11.65
N THR A 2 13.89 -20.24 -10.63
CA THR A 2 13.39 -20.00 -9.26
C THR A 2 12.56 -18.71 -9.29
N GLY A 3 11.32 -18.76 -8.79
CA GLY A 3 10.43 -17.60 -8.76
C GLY A 3 10.87 -16.55 -7.73
N ILE A 4 10.30 -15.35 -7.79
CA ILE A 4 10.58 -14.22 -6.87
C ILE A 4 10.44 -14.62 -5.40
N ILE A 5 9.49 -15.51 -5.08
CA ILE A 5 9.25 -15.99 -3.72
C ILE A 5 10.46 -16.76 -3.20
N GLU A 6 10.98 -17.71 -3.96
CA GLU A 6 12.10 -18.57 -3.52
C GLU A 6 13.41 -17.78 -3.48
N GLN A 7 13.59 -16.84 -4.40
CA GLN A 7 14.83 -16.09 -4.52
C GLN A 7 14.94 -14.96 -3.50
N TYR A 8 13.84 -14.25 -3.20
CA TYR A 8 13.87 -13.05 -2.37
C TYR A 8 13.06 -13.20 -1.09
N TYR A 9 11.78 -13.65 -1.17
CA TYR A 9 10.91 -13.62 0.01
C TYR A 9 11.20 -14.74 1.01
N ALA A 10 11.49 -15.95 0.57
CA ALA A 10 11.73 -17.04 1.49
C ALA A 10 12.98 -16.83 2.39
N PRO A 11 14.14 -16.35 1.86
CA PRO A 11 15.27 -15.98 2.70
C PRO A 11 14.94 -14.82 3.65
N LEU A 12 14.22 -13.80 3.16
CA LEU A 12 13.83 -12.64 3.94
C LEU A 12 12.91 -13.03 5.11
N LEU A 13 11.87 -13.79 4.85
CA LEU A 13 10.93 -14.26 5.86
C LEU A 13 11.63 -15.08 6.94
N LYS A 14 12.52 -15.99 6.55
CA LYS A 14 13.34 -16.77 7.50
C LYS A 14 14.22 -15.87 8.38
N LYS A 15 14.87 -14.87 7.79
CA LYS A 15 15.69 -13.89 8.53
C LYS A 15 14.88 -13.15 9.60
N HIS A 16 13.59 -12.92 9.36
CA HIS A 16 12.71 -12.18 10.26
C HIS A 16 11.84 -13.09 11.16
N GLY A 17 12.19 -14.37 11.27
CA GLY A 17 11.55 -15.30 12.22
C GLY A 17 10.30 -15.99 11.71
N PHE A 18 10.02 -15.94 10.40
CA PHE A 18 8.94 -16.72 9.81
C PHE A 18 9.43 -18.12 9.43
N VAL A 19 8.62 -19.12 9.72
CA VAL A 19 8.85 -20.52 9.37
C VAL A 19 7.77 -21.00 8.39
N PRO A 20 8.11 -21.82 7.37
CA PRO A 20 7.13 -22.34 6.44
C PRO A 20 6.08 -23.20 7.15
N GLU A 21 4.84 -23.06 6.74
CA GLU A 21 3.69 -23.85 7.21
C GLU A 21 2.95 -24.45 6.00
N PRO A 22 3.51 -25.50 5.36
CA PRO A 22 3.05 -26.00 4.06
C PRO A 22 1.64 -26.59 4.10
N ASP A 23 1.18 -27.08 5.23
CA ASP A 23 -0.13 -27.70 5.42
C ASP A 23 -1.23 -26.69 5.79
N ASN A 24 -0.90 -25.40 5.86
CA ASN A 24 -1.86 -24.35 6.15
C ASN A 24 -2.52 -23.85 4.86
N ASP A 25 -3.78 -24.19 4.67
CA ASP A 25 -4.61 -23.78 3.54
C ASP A 25 -5.60 -22.64 3.84
N GLN A 26 -5.40 -21.91 4.93
CA GLN A 26 -6.26 -20.78 5.36
C GLN A 26 -6.59 -19.82 4.23
N TYR A 27 -5.64 -19.59 3.34
CA TYR A 27 -5.78 -18.70 2.18
C TYR A 27 -6.00 -19.45 0.86
N GLY A 28 -6.28 -20.75 0.93
CA GLY A 28 -6.48 -21.64 -0.19
C GLY A 28 -5.25 -22.53 -0.49
N PRO A 29 -5.40 -23.53 -1.34
CA PRO A 29 -4.36 -24.54 -1.57
C PRO A 29 -3.22 -24.06 -2.50
N LEU A 30 -3.32 -22.87 -3.04
CA LEU A 30 -2.26 -22.26 -3.82
C LEU A 30 -1.47 -21.27 -2.97
N GLY A 31 -0.17 -21.16 -3.26
CA GLY A 31 0.73 -20.29 -2.53
C GLY A 31 1.41 -21.00 -1.35
N LEU A 32 2.12 -20.21 -0.57
CA LEU A 32 2.91 -20.68 0.57
C LEU A 32 2.50 -19.87 1.82
N CYS A 33 2.20 -20.58 2.88
CA CYS A 33 1.95 -19.96 4.18
C CYS A 33 3.21 -20.04 5.05
N TRP A 34 3.44 -18.97 5.81
CA TRP A 34 4.53 -18.84 6.77
C TRP A 34 3.95 -18.39 8.09
N LYS A 35 4.39 -18.98 9.16
CA LYS A 35 4.01 -18.65 10.53
C LYS A 35 5.13 -17.89 11.21
N LEU A 36 4.80 -16.82 11.93
CA LEU A 36 5.77 -16.11 12.74
C LEU A 36 6.11 -16.96 13.98
N SER A 37 7.40 -17.07 14.30
CA SER A 37 7.83 -17.84 15.46
C SER A 37 7.39 -17.17 16.76
N PRO A 38 6.97 -17.94 17.80
CA PRO A 38 6.42 -17.38 19.04
C PRO A 38 7.37 -16.44 19.80
N GLU A 39 8.68 -16.59 19.59
CA GLU A 39 9.70 -15.73 20.20
C GLU A 39 9.72 -14.32 19.61
N VAL A 40 9.25 -14.18 18.37
CA VAL A 40 9.24 -12.90 17.61
C VAL A 40 7.86 -12.27 17.63
N GLY A 41 6.81 -13.09 17.56
CA GLY A 41 5.44 -12.62 17.49
C GLY A 41 4.43 -13.73 17.23
N GLU A 42 3.32 -13.40 16.61
CA GLU A 42 2.27 -14.35 16.23
C GLU A 42 1.67 -14.02 14.88
N GLY A 43 0.99 -15.00 14.27
CA GLY A 43 0.27 -14.83 13.03
C GLY A 43 0.98 -15.40 11.82
N SER A 44 0.50 -15.01 10.63
CA SER A 44 0.90 -15.62 9.36
C SER A 44 1.19 -14.62 8.26
N TYR A 45 1.99 -15.06 7.32
CA TYR A 45 2.28 -14.42 6.05
C TYR A 45 1.97 -15.43 4.95
N TRP A 46 1.12 -15.08 4.01
CA TRP A 46 0.85 -15.92 2.86
C TRP A 46 1.29 -15.22 1.57
N THR A 47 1.82 -15.99 0.63
CA THR A 47 2.20 -15.47 -0.67
C THR A 47 1.92 -16.47 -1.78
N TYR A 48 1.43 -15.96 -2.91
CA TYR A 48 1.28 -16.70 -4.15
C TYR A 48 2.02 -15.97 -5.26
N GLY A 49 2.93 -16.64 -5.93
CA GLY A 49 3.67 -16.10 -7.07
C GLY A 49 3.42 -16.90 -8.34
N GLN A 50 3.33 -16.22 -9.46
CA GLN A 50 3.26 -16.84 -10.78
C GLN A 50 4.59 -16.63 -11.53
N ARG A 51 5.46 -17.63 -11.42
CA ARG A 51 6.82 -17.57 -11.96
C ARG A 51 7.59 -16.35 -11.42
N ASP A 52 8.19 -15.59 -12.34
CA ASP A 52 8.90 -14.33 -12.11
C ASP A 52 8.08 -13.09 -12.51
N LEU A 53 6.76 -13.25 -12.74
CA LEU A 53 5.91 -12.19 -13.26
C LEU A 53 5.31 -11.32 -12.16
N PHE A 54 4.71 -11.94 -11.16
CA PHE A 54 4.04 -11.24 -10.07
C PHE A 54 3.91 -12.12 -8.84
N ASP A 55 3.63 -11.49 -7.71
CA ASP A 55 3.16 -12.15 -6.49
C ASP A 55 2.01 -11.40 -5.83
N ILE A 56 1.25 -12.12 -5.01
CA ILE A 56 0.17 -11.63 -4.17
C ILE A 56 0.52 -12.01 -2.75
N LYS A 57 0.40 -11.06 -1.80
CA LYS A 57 0.79 -11.22 -0.41
C LYS A 57 -0.36 -10.91 0.51
N ILE A 58 -0.55 -11.72 1.55
CA ILE A 58 -1.47 -11.43 2.65
C ILE A 58 -0.67 -11.47 3.95
N HIS A 59 -0.72 -10.38 4.70
CA HIS A 59 -0.10 -10.26 6.01
C HIS A 59 -1.19 -10.29 7.08
N ASN A 60 -0.98 -11.10 8.11
CA ASN A 60 -1.82 -11.14 9.30
C ASN A 60 -0.97 -11.60 10.49
N PHE A 61 -0.12 -10.72 10.99
CA PHE A 61 0.79 -11.00 12.08
C PHE A 61 1.01 -9.79 12.98
N SER A 62 1.53 -10.01 14.20
CA SER A 62 1.99 -8.97 15.10
C SER A 62 3.32 -9.33 15.75
N PHE A 63 4.17 -8.35 16.01
CA PHE A 63 5.44 -8.52 16.70
C PHE A 63 5.28 -8.28 18.20
N ASN A 64 6.05 -9.03 19.03
CA ASN A 64 6.08 -8.88 20.49
C ASN A 64 6.86 -7.64 20.96
N LYS A 65 7.67 -7.05 20.09
CA LYS A 65 8.47 -5.83 20.32
C LYS A 65 8.51 -5.01 19.05
N ASP A 66 8.86 -3.74 19.17
CA ASP A 66 9.11 -2.90 17.98
C ASP A 66 10.16 -3.56 17.10
N PHE A 67 9.85 -3.71 15.82
CA PHE A 67 10.65 -4.52 14.91
C PHE A 67 11.12 -3.70 13.72
N MET A 68 12.45 -3.61 13.57
CA MET A 68 13.06 -3.00 12.39
C MET A 68 13.15 -4.04 11.28
N LEU A 69 12.47 -3.77 10.18
CA LEU A 69 12.62 -4.54 8.94
C LEU A 69 13.51 -3.76 7.98
N GLU A 70 14.55 -4.40 7.50
CA GLU A 70 15.44 -3.86 6.48
C GLU A 70 15.72 -4.91 5.42
N PHE A 71 15.47 -4.57 4.18
CA PHE A 71 15.70 -5.47 3.05
C PHE A 71 15.85 -4.75 1.73
N ASP A 72 16.70 -5.30 0.89
CA ASP A 72 16.84 -4.91 -0.50
C ASP A 72 15.74 -5.61 -1.32
N LEU A 73 14.73 -4.85 -1.72
CA LEU A 73 13.74 -5.35 -2.65
C LEU A 73 14.30 -5.34 -4.07
N PRO A 74 14.03 -6.37 -4.87
CA PRO A 74 14.28 -6.30 -6.30
C PRO A 74 13.46 -5.18 -6.92
N GLU A 75 13.79 -4.81 -8.14
CA GLU A 75 12.95 -3.90 -8.90
C GLU A 75 11.54 -4.48 -9.04
N CYS A 76 10.57 -3.74 -8.58
CA CYS A 76 9.16 -4.16 -8.56
C CYS A 76 8.24 -2.96 -8.44
N LEU A 77 6.98 -3.15 -8.84
CA LEU A 77 5.88 -2.23 -8.59
C LEU A 77 4.88 -2.93 -7.68
N SER A 78 4.63 -2.36 -6.53
CA SER A 78 3.71 -2.95 -5.55
C SER A 78 2.57 -2.00 -5.23
N ILE A 79 1.39 -2.56 -4.99
CA ILE A 79 0.25 -1.84 -4.44
C ILE A 79 -0.34 -2.65 -3.29
N THR A 80 -0.41 -2.04 -2.11
CA THR A 80 -0.80 -2.71 -0.87
C THR A 80 -1.88 -1.92 -0.17
N ARG A 81 -2.95 -2.61 0.26
CA ARG A 81 -3.95 -2.11 1.18
C ARG A 81 -3.61 -2.53 2.59
N TYR A 82 -3.58 -1.58 3.51
CA TYR A 82 -3.40 -1.83 4.93
C TYR A 82 -4.74 -1.71 5.65
N ASP A 83 -5.24 -2.83 6.18
CA ASP A 83 -6.44 -2.86 7.05
C ASP A 83 -6.07 -2.53 8.50
N SER A 84 -4.85 -2.88 8.92
CA SER A 84 -4.26 -2.53 10.22
C SER A 84 -2.75 -2.49 10.08
N ILE A 85 -2.13 -1.45 10.58
CA ILE A 85 -0.67 -1.29 10.73
C ILE A 85 -0.38 -0.08 11.61
N SER A 86 0.70 -0.15 12.39
CA SER A 86 1.34 1.01 13.01
C SER A 86 2.85 0.91 12.80
N GLY A 87 3.46 1.95 12.23
CA GLY A 87 4.88 1.95 11.92
C GLY A 87 5.32 3.14 11.08
N GLU A 88 6.62 3.20 10.83
CA GLU A 88 7.25 4.25 10.01
C GLU A 88 8.21 3.67 8.99
N GLU A 89 8.11 4.13 7.75
CA GLU A 89 9.18 3.99 6.77
C GLU A 89 10.24 5.06 7.03
N LEU A 90 11.51 4.70 6.87
CA LEU A 90 12.61 5.59 7.24
C LEU A 90 13.27 6.31 6.05
N SER A 91 13.08 5.83 4.84
CA SER A 91 13.76 6.40 3.67
C SER A 91 12.90 6.41 2.40
N PRO A 92 12.14 7.48 2.13
CA PRO A 92 11.91 8.69 2.94
C PRO A 92 11.05 8.41 4.17
N TYR A 93 11.16 9.23 5.19
CA TYR A 93 10.30 9.09 6.37
C TYR A 93 8.83 9.25 5.99
N ARG A 94 8.05 8.21 6.29
CA ARG A 94 6.60 8.19 6.07
C ARG A 94 5.95 7.36 7.16
N ARG A 95 4.88 7.87 7.72
CA ARG A 95 4.08 7.11 8.66
C ARG A 95 3.17 6.13 7.92
N LEU A 96 3.15 4.89 8.37
CA LEU A 96 2.20 3.89 7.90
C LEU A 96 0.92 3.98 8.74
N SER A 97 -0.21 3.99 8.08
CA SER A 97 -1.52 4.07 8.71
C SER A 97 -2.51 3.08 8.11
N ALA A 98 -3.44 2.61 8.94
CA ALA A 98 -4.53 1.75 8.49
C ALA A 98 -5.51 2.49 7.56
N GLY A 99 -6.30 1.72 6.82
CA GLY A 99 -7.35 2.24 5.93
C GLY A 99 -6.83 2.93 4.67
N CYS A 100 -5.58 2.67 4.27
CA CYS A 100 -5.00 3.27 3.06
C CYS A 100 -4.54 2.22 2.05
N ILE A 101 -4.48 2.66 0.79
CA ILE A 101 -3.81 1.97 -0.31
C ILE A 101 -2.49 2.68 -0.55
N LYS A 102 -1.41 1.92 -0.59
CA LYS A 102 -0.07 2.42 -0.77
C LYS A 102 0.61 1.75 -1.96
N PRO A 103 1.00 2.51 -2.97
CA PRO A 103 1.92 2.05 -4.00
C PRO A 103 3.37 2.11 -3.50
N TYR A 104 4.21 1.27 -4.07
CA TYR A 104 5.65 1.25 -3.81
C TYR A 104 6.41 0.88 -5.10
N VAL A 105 7.54 1.53 -5.31
CA VAL A 105 8.47 1.22 -6.41
C VAL A 105 9.79 0.77 -5.81
N GLY A 106 10.08 -0.52 -5.92
CA GLY A 106 11.26 -1.18 -5.38
C GLY A 106 12.50 -1.06 -6.28
N GLY A 107 13.63 -1.58 -5.79
CA GLY A 107 14.89 -1.69 -6.55
C GLY A 107 15.82 -0.48 -6.50
N TYR A 108 15.44 0.61 -5.86
CA TYR A 108 16.23 1.84 -5.85
C TYR A 108 16.99 2.10 -4.56
N LYS A 109 16.49 1.63 -3.44
CA LYS A 109 17.09 1.80 -2.11
C LYS A 109 16.63 0.66 -1.19
N PRO A 110 17.39 0.33 -0.15
CA PRO A 110 16.92 -0.57 0.90
C PRO A 110 15.60 -0.07 1.47
N TYR A 111 14.63 -0.97 1.58
CA TYR A 111 13.39 -0.67 2.27
C TYR A 111 13.60 -0.84 3.76
N GLN A 112 13.39 0.24 4.51
CA GLN A 112 13.54 0.28 5.95
C GLN A 112 12.24 0.71 6.60
N VAL A 113 11.71 -0.12 7.50
CA VAL A 113 10.47 0.15 8.21
C VAL A 113 10.55 -0.31 9.65
N ILE A 114 10.07 0.51 10.58
CA ILE A 114 9.80 0.12 11.95
C ILE A 114 8.33 -0.24 12.05
N VAL A 115 8.03 -1.42 12.57
CA VAL A 115 6.68 -1.89 12.88
C VAL A 115 6.52 -1.95 14.39
N HIS A 116 5.49 -1.30 14.92
CA HIS A 116 5.26 -1.23 16.36
C HIS A 116 4.69 -2.53 16.92
N LYS A 117 5.14 -2.87 18.13
CA LYS A 117 4.74 -4.08 18.86
C LYS A 117 3.23 -4.13 19.11
N ASN A 118 2.72 -5.35 19.18
CA ASN A 118 1.34 -5.66 19.58
C ASN A 118 0.24 -5.03 18.70
N ILE A 119 0.61 -4.37 17.62
CA ILE A 119 -0.34 -3.87 16.62
C ILE A 119 -0.35 -4.83 15.44
N PRO A 120 -1.49 -5.44 15.09
CA PRO A 120 -1.55 -6.37 13.98
C PRO A 120 -1.21 -5.70 12.64
N VAL A 121 -0.29 -6.26 11.88
CA VAL A 121 -0.11 -5.94 10.47
C VAL A 121 -1.09 -6.78 9.68
N ARG A 122 -2.15 -6.16 9.19
CA ARG A 122 -3.14 -6.80 8.30
C ARG A 122 -3.13 -6.07 6.98
N SER A 123 -2.70 -6.76 5.95
CA SER A 123 -2.66 -6.17 4.61
C SER A 123 -2.78 -7.21 3.53
N ILE A 124 -3.16 -6.74 2.36
CA ILE A 124 -3.09 -7.49 1.11
C ILE A 124 -2.42 -6.62 0.04
N GLY A 125 -1.53 -7.21 -0.73
CA GLY A 125 -0.82 -6.51 -1.80
C GLY A 125 -0.58 -7.37 -3.02
N ILE A 126 -0.41 -6.67 -4.14
CA ILE A 126 0.06 -7.23 -5.41
C ILE A 126 1.42 -6.60 -5.68
N GLU A 127 2.35 -7.42 -6.16
CA GLU A 127 3.65 -6.97 -6.64
C GLU A 127 3.89 -7.52 -8.03
N ILE A 128 4.32 -6.67 -8.94
CA ILE A 128 4.67 -7.01 -10.32
C ILE A 128 6.14 -6.71 -10.61
N THR A 129 6.76 -7.58 -11.37
CA THR A 129 8.19 -7.51 -11.71
C THR A 129 8.42 -6.84 -13.06
N PRO A 130 9.66 -6.44 -13.40
CA PRO A 130 10.01 -6.00 -14.74
C PRO A 130 9.66 -7.02 -15.84
N ALA A 131 9.77 -8.32 -15.55
CA ALA A 131 9.38 -9.37 -16.49
C ALA A 131 7.89 -9.28 -16.88
N TYR A 132 7.03 -8.81 -15.97
CA TYR A 132 5.63 -8.57 -16.28
C TYR A 132 5.43 -7.26 -17.06
N TYR A 133 5.88 -6.13 -16.52
CA TYR A 133 5.52 -4.83 -17.09
C TYR A 133 6.45 -4.40 -18.23
N GLU A 134 7.74 -4.81 -18.28
CA GLU A 134 8.63 -4.47 -19.39
C GLU A 134 8.65 -5.54 -20.48
N ASP A 135 8.77 -6.81 -20.10
CA ASP A 135 8.90 -7.87 -21.09
C ASP A 135 7.56 -8.34 -21.65
N TYR A 136 6.63 -8.71 -20.76
CA TYR A 136 5.35 -9.28 -21.19
C TYR A 136 4.43 -8.23 -21.78
N LEU A 137 4.12 -7.14 -21.06
CA LEU A 137 3.19 -6.11 -21.55
C LEU A 137 3.72 -5.36 -22.76
N LYS A 138 5.02 -5.04 -22.81
CA LYS A 138 5.62 -4.36 -23.95
C LYS A 138 5.57 -5.19 -25.23
N LYS A 139 5.72 -6.51 -25.12
CA LYS A 139 5.56 -7.43 -26.26
C LYS A 139 4.10 -7.53 -26.71
N GLN A 140 3.17 -7.50 -25.75
CA GLN A 140 1.74 -7.64 -26.03
C GLN A 140 1.13 -6.38 -26.65
N TYR A 141 1.62 -5.20 -26.25
CA TYR A 141 1.07 -3.90 -26.65
C TYR A 141 2.18 -2.91 -27.08
N PRO A 142 2.99 -3.23 -28.11
CA PRO A 142 4.22 -2.50 -28.42
C PRO A 142 3.99 -1.02 -28.78
N GLU A 143 2.90 -0.69 -29.44
CA GLU A 143 2.59 0.67 -29.88
C GLU A 143 1.97 1.53 -28.75
N GLU A 144 1.22 0.91 -27.85
CA GLU A 144 0.46 1.57 -26.79
C GLU A 144 1.21 1.56 -25.46
N TYR A 145 2.25 0.72 -25.35
CA TYR A 145 2.98 0.52 -24.11
C TYR A 145 3.55 1.84 -23.55
N ARG A 146 3.30 2.05 -22.28
CA ARG A 146 3.97 3.07 -21.45
C ARG A 146 4.41 2.38 -20.16
N ASN A 147 5.64 2.69 -19.73
CA ASN A 147 6.15 2.12 -18.48
C ASN A 147 5.30 2.61 -17.30
N PRO A 148 4.72 1.71 -16.50
CA PRO A 148 3.80 2.09 -15.42
C PRO A 148 4.51 2.66 -14.18
N ILE A 149 5.84 2.67 -14.11
CA ILE A 149 6.62 3.16 -12.96
C ILE A 149 6.15 4.56 -12.54
N GLU A 150 5.98 5.48 -13.50
CA GLU A 150 5.55 6.84 -13.18
C GLU A 150 4.11 6.87 -12.61
N ALA A 151 3.22 6.00 -13.08
CA ALA A 151 1.88 5.88 -12.52
C ALA A 151 1.90 5.45 -11.05
N PHE A 152 2.79 4.53 -10.69
CA PHE A 152 2.99 4.13 -9.30
C PHE A 152 3.65 5.22 -8.46
N ARG A 153 4.61 5.96 -9.00
CA ARG A 153 5.29 7.06 -8.28
C ARG A 153 4.38 8.24 -7.97
N GLU A 154 3.47 8.55 -8.88
CA GLU A 154 2.55 9.67 -8.73
C GLU A 154 1.39 9.39 -7.77
N ILE A 155 1.06 8.12 -7.51
CA ILE A 155 0.08 7.75 -6.51
C ILE A 155 0.77 7.78 -5.15
N ASP A 156 0.41 8.72 -4.30
CA ASP A 156 0.80 8.70 -2.89
C ASP A 156 -0.19 7.83 -2.09
N GLN A 157 0.11 7.59 -0.81
CA GLN A 157 -0.81 6.88 0.08
C GLN A 157 -2.20 7.52 0.05
N THR A 158 -3.22 6.75 -0.28
CA THR A 158 -4.57 7.26 -0.49
C THR A 158 -5.65 6.37 0.12
N THR A 159 -6.74 6.98 0.56
CA THR A 159 -7.99 6.31 0.96
C THR A 159 -9.06 6.41 -0.14
N ASP A 160 -8.83 7.22 -1.18
CA ASP A 160 -9.77 7.47 -2.27
C ASP A 160 -9.43 6.65 -3.53
N PHE A 161 -9.52 5.33 -3.39
CA PHE A 161 -9.33 4.39 -4.50
C PHE A 161 -10.30 3.19 -4.36
N PRO A 162 -11.61 3.42 -4.45
CA PRO A 162 -12.62 2.42 -4.13
C PRO A 162 -12.57 1.18 -5.03
N GLU A 163 -12.22 1.33 -6.31
CA GLU A 163 -12.10 0.20 -7.24
C GLU A 163 -10.95 -0.74 -6.82
N MET A 164 -9.80 -0.19 -6.47
CA MET A 164 -8.66 -0.96 -5.98
C MET A 164 -8.97 -1.61 -4.63
N TYR A 165 -9.68 -0.89 -3.77
CA TYR A 165 -10.10 -1.43 -2.48
C TYR A 165 -10.97 -2.68 -2.63
N ARG A 166 -11.94 -2.64 -3.55
CA ARG A 166 -12.81 -3.76 -3.89
C ARG A 166 -12.01 -4.93 -4.47
N LEU A 167 -11.13 -4.67 -5.45
CA LEU A 167 -10.29 -5.68 -6.07
C LEU A 167 -9.46 -6.43 -5.03
N LEU A 168 -8.77 -5.70 -4.14
CA LEU A 168 -7.95 -6.30 -3.10
C LEU A 168 -8.79 -7.07 -2.06
N SER A 169 -10.04 -6.63 -1.78
CA SER A 169 -10.96 -7.37 -0.92
C SER A 169 -11.41 -8.70 -1.53
N GLU A 170 -11.67 -8.70 -2.83
CA GLU A 170 -12.00 -9.92 -3.58
C GLU A 170 -10.84 -10.92 -3.57
N LEU A 171 -9.61 -10.44 -3.79
CA LEU A 171 -8.39 -11.27 -3.68
C LEU A 171 -8.20 -11.86 -2.28
N GLN A 172 -8.39 -11.05 -1.24
CA GLN A 172 -8.21 -11.49 0.16
C GLN A 172 -9.18 -12.61 0.56
N SER A 173 -10.38 -12.59 0.01
CA SER A 173 -11.44 -13.57 0.30
C SER A 173 -11.44 -14.79 -0.63
N TYR A 174 -10.70 -14.74 -1.73
CA TYR A 174 -10.72 -15.80 -2.74
C TYR A 174 -10.04 -17.08 -2.26
N ARG A 175 -10.67 -18.24 -2.54
CA ARG A 175 -10.21 -19.59 -2.12
C ARG A 175 -10.33 -20.63 -3.24
N GLY A 176 -10.26 -20.21 -4.49
CA GLY A 176 -10.34 -21.11 -5.64
C GLY A 176 -9.12 -22.02 -5.77
N THR A 177 -9.22 -23.01 -6.66
CA THR A 177 -8.22 -24.05 -6.84
C THR A 177 -7.86 -24.26 -8.32
N GLY A 178 -6.72 -24.90 -8.56
CA GLY A 178 -6.32 -25.34 -9.89
C GLY A 178 -6.11 -24.21 -10.88
N ILE A 179 -6.38 -24.48 -12.15
CA ILE A 179 -6.18 -23.51 -13.24
C ILE A 179 -7.11 -22.30 -13.13
N ALA A 180 -8.32 -22.49 -12.63
CA ALA A 180 -9.28 -21.40 -12.46
C ALA A 180 -8.74 -20.34 -11.50
N ALA A 181 -8.11 -20.75 -10.39
CA ALA A 181 -7.52 -19.83 -9.44
C ALA A 181 -6.29 -19.10 -10.03
N LYS A 182 -5.47 -19.78 -10.81
CA LYS A 182 -4.32 -19.14 -11.49
C LYS A 182 -4.78 -18.05 -12.45
N LEU A 183 -5.78 -18.35 -13.28
CA LEU A 183 -6.38 -17.36 -14.19
C LEU A 183 -7.05 -16.20 -13.44
N TYR A 184 -7.70 -16.49 -12.30
CA TYR A 184 -8.29 -15.46 -11.46
C TYR A 184 -7.22 -14.50 -10.93
N TYR A 185 -6.14 -15.00 -10.35
CA TYR A 185 -5.04 -14.17 -9.86
C TYR A 185 -4.39 -13.34 -10.96
N GLU A 186 -4.13 -13.95 -12.13
CA GLU A 186 -3.57 -13.26 -13.28
C GLU A 186 -4.47 -12.13 -13.78
N SER A 187 -5.79 -12.38 -13.87
CA SER A 187 -6.76 -11.35 -14.26
C SER A 187 -6.83 -10.19 -13.27
N LYS A 188 -6.73 -10.47 -11.95
CA LYS A 188 -6.73 -9.44 -10.91
C LYS A 188 -5.46 -8.60 -10.90
N VAL A 189 -4.32 -9.17 -11.24
CA VAL A 189 -3.07 -8.42 -11.42
C VAL A 189 -3.16 -7.47 -12.61
N ALA A 190 -3.69 -7.93 -13.74
CA ALA A 190 -3.92 -7.09 -14.92
C ALA A 190 -4.94 -5.97 -14.63
N GLU A 191 -6.04 -6.28 -13.94
CA GLU A 191 -7.04 -5.29 -13.50
C GLU A 191 -6.41 -4.24 -12.56
N ALA A 192 -5.60 -4.65 -11.58
CA ALA A 192 -4.94 -3.74 -10.67
C ALA A 192 -4.02 -2.75 -11.40
N LEU A 193 -3.23 -3.23 -12.34
CA LEU A 193 -2.36 -2.36 -13.13
C LEU A 193 -3.17 -1.40 -14.00
N SER A 194 -4.25 -1.86 -14.64
CA SER A 194 -5.15 -1.00 -15.40
C SER A 194 -5.74 0.11 -14.52
N LEU A 195 -6.19 -0.23 -13.31
CA LEU A 195 -6.73 0.74 -12.35
C LEU A 195 -5.69 1.80 -11.95
N VAL A 196 -4.42 1.41 -11.73
CA VAL A 196 -3.34 2.36 -11.40
C VAL A 196 -3.12 3.35 -12.55
N VAL A 197 -3.00 2.86 -13.78
CA VAL A 197 -2.80 3.70 -14.97
C VAL A 197 -3.99 4.65 -15.19
N GLU A 198 -5.22 4.17 -15.02
CA GLU A 198 -6.42 5.01 -15.13
C GLU A 198 -6.54 6.04 -14.00
N TYR A 199 -6.15 5.68 -12.78
CA TYR A 199 -6.14 6.60 -11.64
C TYR A 199 -5.18 7.78 -11.89
N GLN A 200 -3.98 7.51 -12.41
CA GLN A 200 -3.04 8.54 -12.81
C GLN A 200 -3.64 9.49 -13.87
N LYS A 201 -4.24 8.96 -14.93
CA LYS A 201 -4.87 9.78 -15.97
C LYS A 201 -5.96 10.69 -15.42
N LYS A 202 -6.81 10.17 -14.53
CA LYS A 202 -7.87 10.95 -13.88
C LYS A 202 -7.30 12.09 -13.02
N ARG A 203 -6.23 11.85 -12.29
CA ARG A 203 -5.53 12.87 -11.49
C ARG A 203 -4.88 13.93 -12.37
N SER A 204 -4.13 13.53 -13.39
CA SER A 204 -3.49 14.46 -14.33
C SER A 204 -4.50 15.44 -14.95
N VAL A 205 -5.69 14.97 -15.31
CA VAL A 205 -6.78 15.83 -15.82
C VAL A 205 -7.35 16.73 -14.71
N SER A 206 -7.37 16.26 -13.45
CA SER A 206 -7.94 17.02 -12.33
C SER A 206 -6.96 18.02 -11.74
N ASP A 207 -5.65 17.74 -11.78
CA ASP A 207 -4.59 18.61 -11.26
C ASP A 207 -4.41 19.87 -12.13
N HIS A 208 -4.72 19.81 -13.41
CA HIS A 208 -4.85 21.01 -14.25
C HIS A 208 -5.97 21.97 -13.80
N LYS A 209 -6.89 21.55 -12.91
CA LYS A 209 -7.96 22.39 -12.35
C LYS A 209 -7.67 22.98 -10.97
N LEU A 210 -6.66 22.45 -10.24
CA LEU A 210 -6.18 23.09 -9.01
C LEU A 210 -4.99 23.97 -9.38
N VAL A 211 -5.13 25.26 -9.21
CA VAL A 211 -3.99 26.18 -9.32
C VAL A 211 -2.94 25.72 -8.32
N SER A 212 -1.68 25.59 -8.74
CA SER A 212 -0.52 25.17 -7.91
C SER A 212 -0.52 25.80 -6.50
N GLN A 213 -0.93 27.06 -6.42
CA GLN A 213 -1.05 27.83 -5.18
C GLN A 213 -2.13 27.29 -4.22
N ASP A 214 -3.22 26.72 -4.73
CA ASP A 214 -4.26 26.11 -3.89
C ASP A 214 -3.77 24.77 -3.30
N LEU A 215 -2.97 24.02 -4.03
CA LEU A 215 -2.36 22.78 -3.54
C LEU A 215 -1.39 23.05 -2.38
N GLU A 216 -0.48 24.02 -2.50
CA GLU A 216 0.44 24.42 -1.43
C GLU A 216 -0.30 24.87 -0.16
N ARG A 217 -1.39 25.62 -0.31
CA ARG A 217 -2.24 26.05 0.80
C ARG A 217 -2.91 24.89 1.51
N ILE A 218 -3.40 23.90 0.77
CA ILE A 218 -4.02 22.69 1.33
C ILE A 218 -2.97 21.83 2.05
N GLN A 219 -1.75 21.71 1.51
CA GLN A 219 -0.64 21.02 2.17
C GLN A 219 -0.23 21.73 3.48
N THR A 220 -0.22 23.07 3.51
CA THR A 220 0.02 23.85 4.73
C THR A 220 -1.04 23.57 5.80
N VAL A 221 -2.31 23.43 5.42
CA VAL A 221 -3.40 23.04 6.34
C VAL A 221 -3.17 21.64 6.90
N ALA A 222 -2.78 20.70 6.07
CA ALA A 222 -2.51 19.33 6.53
C ALA A 222 -1.31 19.26 7.48
N ALA A 223 -0.24 20.02 7.23
CA ALA A 223 0.89 20.15 8.14
C ALA A 223 0.44 20.73 9.49
N TYR A 224 -0.34 21.81 9.47
CA TYR A 224 -0.89 22.42 10.70
C TYR A 224 -1.74 21.41 11.49
N LEU A 225 -2.60 20.65 10.82
CA LEU A 225 -3.42 19.62 11.46
C LEU A 225 -2.56 18.49 12.06
N SER A 226 -1.46 18.14 11.42
CA SER A 226 -0.52 17.12 11.93
C SER A 226 0.20 17.55 13.21
N ASP A 227 0.38 18.86 13.41
CA ASP A 227 0.99 19.41 14.62
C ASP A 227 -0.02 19.69 15.74
N HIS A 228 -1.31 19.87 15.40
CA HIS A 228 -2.34 20.34 16.31
C HIS A 228 -3.54 19.38 16.45
N TYR A 229 -3.42 18.13 16.02
CA TYR A 229 -4.50 17.12 16.04
C TYR A 229 -5.08 16.84 17.42
N ALA A 230 -4.30 17.07 18.51
CA ALA A 230 -4.73 16.78 19.87
C ALA A 230 -5.80 17.77 20.39
N GLY A 231 -5.78 19.00 19.90
CA GLY A 231 -6.70 20.06 20.29
C GLY A 231 -7.93 20.18 19.38
N GLU A 232 -8.81 21.11 19.72
CA GLU A 232 -9.89 21.55 18.83
C GLU A 232 -9.32 22.54 17.80
N VAL A 233 -9.55 22.27 16.54
CA VAL A 233 -9.11 23.13 15.44
C VAL A 233 -10.35 23.63 14.69
N PRO A 234 -10.77 24.89 14.91
CA PRO A 234 -11.90 25.48 14.22
C PRO A 234 -11.66 25.55 12.71
N ILE A 235 -12.69 25.25 11.92
CA ILE A 235 -12.60 25.28 10.46
C ILE A 235 -12.27 26.68 9.92
N GLU A 236 -12.69 27.70 10.62
CA GLU A 236 -12.40 29.11 10.31
C GLU A 236 -10.89 29.38 10.37
N ARG A 237 -10.22 28.79 11.37
CA ARG A 237 -8.75 28.92 11.49
C ARG A 237 -8.03 28.26 10.32
N LEU A 238 -8.47 27.09 9.91
CA LEU A 238 -7.92 26.38 8.74
C LEU A 238 -8.19 27.15 7.45
N ALA A 239 -9.35 27.74 7.32
CA ALA A 239 -9.72 28.58 6.19
C ALA A 239 -8.82 29.84 6.09
N GLN A 240 -8.47 30.44 7.22
CA GLN A 240 -7.49 31.55 7.29
C GLN A 240 -6.11 31.08 6.85
N ILE A 241 -5.61 29.94 7.35
CA ILE A 241 -4.31 29.38 6.96
C ILE A 241 -4.25 29.11 5.45
N ALA A 242 -5.33 28.53 4.90
CA ALA A 242 -5.45 28.27 3.46
C ALA A 242 -5.71 29.51 2.61
N CYS A 243 -6.00 30.67 3.21
CA CYS A 243 -6.51 31.85 2.51
C CYS A 243 -7.69 31.52 1.58
N MET A 244 -8.61 30.68 2.05
CA MET A 244 -9.78 30.18 1.30
C MET A 244 -11.06 30.32 2.12
N GLY A 245 -12.22 30.35 1.46
CA GLY A 245 -13.50 30.14 2.13
C GLY A 245 -13.64 28.69 2.62
N THR A 246 -14.40 28.47 3.70
CA THR A 246 -14.56 27.16 4.34
C THR A 246 -15.10 26.07 3.39
N THR A 247 -16.00 26.44 2.48
CA THR A 247 -16.56 25.52 1.47
C THR A 247 -15.49 25.07 0.48
N LYS A 248 -14.67 26.02 -0.06
CA LYS A 248 -13.57 25.71 -0.97
C LYS A 248 -12.51 24.89 -0.26
N LEU A 249 -12.16 25.23 0.98
CA LEU A 249 -11.22 24.46 1.79
C LEU A 249 -11.66 23.00 1.93
N LYS A 250 -12.91 22.76 2.37
CA LYS A 250 -13.42 21.38 2.55
C LYS A 250 -13.38 20.56 1.27
N SER A 251 -13.81 21.17 0.13
CA SER A 251 -13.81 20.48 -1.16
C SER A 251 -12.40 20.22 -1.69
N SER A 252 -11.50 21.21 -1.58
CA SER A 252 -10.11 21.08 -2.04
C SER A 252 -9.32 20.11 -1.15
N PHE A 253 -9.51 20.16 0.18
CA PHE A 253 -8.87 19.24 1.10
C PHE A 253 -9.29 17.79 0.81
N LYS A 254 -10.61 17.53 0.67
CA LYS A 254 -11.10 16.21 0.29
C LYS A 254 -10.56 15.75 -1.07
N LYS A 255 -10.41 16.66 -2.01
CA LYS A 255 -9.85 16.37 -3.33
C LYS A 255 -8.36 15.98 -3.27
N VAL A 256 -7.58 16.64 -2.40
CA VAL A 256 -6.13 16.40 -2.27
C VAL A 256 -5.83 15.17 -1.39
N TYR A 257 -6.56 15.01 -0.26
CA TYR A 257 -6.27 13.97 0.73
C TYR A 257 -7.23 12.77 0.70
N GLY A 258 -8.25 12.78 -0.17
CA GLY A 258 -9.23 11.69 -0.32
C GLY A 258 -10.21 11.56 0.86
N CYS A 259 -10.02 12.31 1.94
CA CYS A 259 -10.84 12.28 3.14
C CYS A 259 -11.24 13.70 3.58
N THR A 260 -12.27 13.81 4.42
CA THR A 260 -12.65 15.08 5.03
C THR A 260 -11.60 15.50 6.08
N ILE A 261 -11.56 16.80 6.41
CA ILE A 261 -10.70 17.32 7.48
C ILE A 261 -10.96 16.60 8.81
N THR A 262 -12.22 16.30 9.12
CA THR A 262 -12.61 15.59 10.35
C THR A 262 -12.07 14.15 10.34
N GLU A 263 -12.23 13.42 9.24
CA GLU A 263 -11.69 12.07 9.09
C GLU A 263 -10.16 12.07 9.18
N TYR A 264 -9.50 13.06 8.58
CA TYR A 264 -8.06 13.22 8.66
C TYR A 264 -7.58 13.40 10.11
N ILE A 265 -8.24 14.27 10.90
CA ILE A 265 -7.93 14.47 12.31
C ILE A 265 -8.18 13.19 13.11
N GLN A 266 -9.29 12.49 12.87
CA GLN A 266 -9.60 11.23 13.54
C GLN A 266 -8.56 10.15 13.25
N GLN A 267 -8.14 10.01 12.00
CA GLN A 267 -7.07 9.08 11.62
C GLN A 267 -5.76 9.41 12.32
N ARG A 268 -5.40 10.70 12.43
CA ARG A 268 -4.21 11.14 13.17
C ARG A 268 -4.30 10.81 14.66
N ARG A 269 -5.46 11.04 15.30
CA ARG A 269 -5.70 10.70 16.70
C ARG A 269 -5.63 9.20 16.95
N MET A 270 -6.28 8.39 16.11
CA MET A 270 -6.23 6.93 16.20
C MET A 270 -4.80 6.41 16.05
N SER A 271 -4.10 6.86 15.04
CA SER A 271 -2.71 6.48 14.81
C SER A 271 -1.78 6.83 15.99
N GLN A 272 -2.06 7.93 16.70
CA GLN A 272 -1.30 8.30 17.89
C GLN A 272 -1.73 7.50 19.15
N ALA A 273 -3.02 7.18 19.28
CA ALA A 273 -3.50 6.34 20.37
C ALA A 273 -3.01 4.88 20.26
N GLU A 274 -2.79 4.41 19.04
CA GLU A 274 -2.17 3.09 18.80
C GLU A 274 -0.67 3.07 19.14
N TYR A 275 -0.04 4.24 19.21
CA TYR A 275 1.39 4.38 19.55
C TYR A 275 1.64 4.47 21.06
N LEU A 276 0.67 4.96 21.86
CA LEU A 276 0.76 5.11 23.32
C LEU A 276 0.40 3.82 24.06
#